data_b8c7b27bce3d777a463c9a8280226396
#
_entry.id   b8c7b27bce3d777a463c9a8280226396
#
_cell.length_a   1.000
_cell.length_b   1.000
_cell.length_c   1.000
_cell.angle_alpha   90.00
_cell.angle_beta   90.00
_cell.angle_gamma   90.00
#
_symmetry.space_group_name_H-M   'P 1'
#
loop_
_entity.id
_entity.type
_entity.pdbx_description
1 polymer ?
#
loop_
_entity_poly.entity_id
_entity_poly.type
_entity_poly.pdbx_seq_one_letter_code
_entity_poly.pdbx_strand_id
1 'polypeptide(L)'
;QKDSNIAEDNPFSRQTALELAREGVVLLKNEGNLLPLKGKTAVMGPNANLIPTGGGSGFVTPFSTVSVAQGLKELKKKNLLLLTDDVIYEDIVHEFYTDANRQMKGFKAEYFKNKTLSGQPEVIRTESSVDYDWGYGAPLDGFPTDGFSVRWTACYMPQTDGQLKLHIGGDDGYRLFVNDKHITGDWGNHSYSSREVELPVEGGKEYRFRIEFFDNISSAIIRFNAYSLNEAKLRQGLADRKSTRLNSSHTVVSR
;
A
#
# COMPACT_ATOMS: atom_id res chain seq x y z
N GLN A 1 -1.39 -26.89 -22.07
CA GLN A 1 -0.01 -26.82 -22.60
C GLN A 1 0.24 -25.40 -23.09
N LYS A 2 1.32 -24.79 -22.61
CA LYS A 2 1.73 -23.45 -23.06
C LYS A 2 2.28 -23.56 -24.47
N ASP A 3 1.70 -22.84 -25.43
CA ASP A 3 2.26 -22.80 -26.79
C ASP A 3 3.50 -21.91 -26.78
N SER A 4 4.68 -22.50 -26.90
CA SER A 4 5.96 -21.81 -26.89
C SER A 4 6.17 -20.86 -28.08
N ASN A 5 5.32 -20.93 -29.09
CA ASN A 5 5.37 -20.06 -30.26
C ASN A 5 4.62 -18.73 -30.06
N ILE A 6 3.83 -18.61 -28.99
CA ILE A 6 3.13 -17.37 -28.65
C ILE A 6 3.93 -16.63 -27.59
N ALA A 7 4.49 -15.49 -27.94
CA ALA A 7 5.18 -14.64 -27.01
C ALA A 7 4.20 -14.15 -25.92
N GLU A 8 4.57 -14.28 -24.64
CA GLU A 8 3.75 -13.80 -23.52
C GLU A 8 3.49 -12.30 -23.59
N ASP A 9 4.47 -11.55 -24.10
CA ASP A 9 4.39 -10.12 -24.33
C ASP A 9 4.65 -9.81 -25.81
N ASN A 10 3.57 -9.50 -26.53
CA ASN A 10 3.61 -9.25 -27.96
C ASN A 10 3.28 -7.76 -28.24
N PRO A 11 4.20 -6.98 -28.84
CA PRO A 11 3.96 -5.57 -29.18
C PRO A 11 2.71 -5.33 -30.04
N PHE A 12 2.41 -6.24 -30.97
CA PHE A 12 1.20 -6.16 -31.80
C PHE A 12 -0.07 -6.30 -30.95
N SER A 13 -0.10 -7.25 -30.03
CA SER A 13 -1.24 -7.43 -29.12
C SER A 13 -1.42 -6.22 -28.19
N ARG A 14 -0.33 -5.61 -27.72
CA ARG A 14 -0.38 -4.38 -26.93
C ARG A 14 -0.98 -3.22 -27.73
N GLN A 15 -0.54 -3.03 -28.96
CA GLN A 15 -1.05 -1.96 -29.82
C GLN A 15 -2.54 -2.15 -30.11
N THR A 16 -2.94 -3.38 -30.47
CA THR A 16 -4.35 -3.72 -30.71
C THR A 16 -5.22 -3.50 -29.47
N ALA A 17 -4.74 -3.91 -28.28
CA ALA A 17 -5.45 -3.69 -27.02
C ALA A 17 -5.61 -2.18 -26.71
N LEU A 18 -4.58 -1.39 -26.97
CA LEU A 18 -4.62 0.07 -26.80
C LEU A 18 -5.63 0.73 -27.74
N GLU A 19 -5.67 0.31 -28.99
CA GLU A 19 -6.62 0.82 -29.99
C GLU A 19 -8.06 0.46 -29.61
N LEU A 20 -8.31 -0.79 -29.26
CA LEU A 20 -9.62 -1.24 -28.78
C LEU A 20 -10.08 -0.46 -27.54
N ALA A 21 -9.18 -0.23 -26.57
CA ALA A 21 -9.50 0.55 -25.38
C ALA A 21 -9.86 2.01 -25.74
N ARG A 22 -9.13 2.63 -26.67
CA ARG A 22 -9.40 4.01 -27.11
C ARG A 22 -10.73 4.14 -27.86
N GLU A 23 -11.02 3.21 -28.74
CA GLU A 23 -12.27 3.19 -29.51
C GLU A 23 -13.48 2.77 -28.67
N GLY A 24 -13.26 2.00 -27.60
CA GLY A 24 -14.31 1.58 -26.69
C GLY A 24 -14.78 2.67 -25.71
N VAL A 25 -14.03 3.80 -25.60
CA VAL A 25 -14.42 4.89 -24.70
C VAL A 25 -15.50 5.75 -25.33
N VAL A 26 -16.67 5.79 -24.69
CA VAL A 26 -17.83 6.60 -25.11
C VAL A 26 -17.99 7.81 -24.20
N LEU A 27 -17.94 9.01 -24.76
CA LEU A 27 -18.19 10.25 -24.02
C LEU A 27 -19.70 10.47 -23.90
N LEU A 28 -20.27 10.11 -22.74
CA LEU A 28 -21.72 10.21 -22.50
C LEU A 28 -22.18 11.65 -22.22
N LYS A 29 -21.30 12.49 -21.64
CA LYS A 29 -21.65 13.85 -21.21
C LYS A 29 -20.42 14.73 -21.17
N ASN A 30 -20.50 15.94 -21.73
CA ASN A 30 -19.47 16.96 -21.68
C ASN A 30 -20.07 18.37 -21.55
N GLU A 31 -20.78 18.61 -20.43
CA GLU A 31 -21.38 19.91 -20.15
C GLU A 31 -20.30 20.99 -20.02
N GLY A 32 -20.56 22.15 -20.60
CA GLY A 32 -19.66 23.28 -20.59
C GLY A 32 -18.35 23.07 -21.37
N ASN A 33 -18.26 22.05 -22.23
CA ASN A 33 -17.06 21.70 -22.99
C ASN A 33 -15.81 21.54 -22.11
N LEU A 34 -15.99 20.86 -20.97
CA LEU A 34 -14.92 20.62 -20.00
C LEU A 34 -13.77 19.81 -20.58
N LEU A 35 -14.07 18.86 -21.46
CA LEU A 35 -13.08 18.06 -22.19
C LEU A 35 -12.85 18.63 -23.60
N PRO A 36 -11.60 18.60 -24.10
CA PRO A 36 -10.37 18.16 -23.40
C PRO A 36 -9.98 19.12 -22.28
N LEU A 37 -9.41 18.57 -21.20
CA LEU A 37 -9.00 19.35 -20.03
C LEU A 37 -8.00 20.44 -20.42
N LYS A 38 -8.36 21.70 -20.16
CA LYS A 38 -7.53 22.90 -20.40
C LYS A 38 -7.11 23.48 -19.04
N GLY A 39 -5.91 24.08 -18.99
CA GLY A 39 -5.43 24.75 -17.77
C GLY A 39 -4.92 23.81 -16.68
N LYS A 40 -4.90 24.29 -15.43
CA LYS A 40 -4.43 23.54 -14.27
C LYS A 40 -5.43 22.45 -13.89
N THR A 41 -4.92 21.26 -13.67
CA THR A 41 -5.73 20.06 -13.33
C THR A 41 -5.19 19.46 -12.03
N ALA A 42 -6.05 19.22 -11.05
CA ALA A 42 -5.72 18.45 -9.86
C ALA A 42 -6.25 17.02 -9.98
N VAL A 43 -5.40 16.05 -9.67
CA VAL A 43 -5.76 14.63 -9.57
C VAL A 43 -5.61 14.21 -8.12
N MET A 44 -6.65 13.62 -7.55
CA MET A 44 -6.74 13.29 -6.13
C MET A 44 -7.39 11.92 -5.94
N GLY A 45 -7.00 11.28 -4.85
CA GLY A 45 -7.63 10.06 -4.36
C GLY A 45 -6.78 8.81 -4.56
N PRO A 46 -7.12 7.72 -3.85
CA PRO A 46 -6.31 6.51 -3.78
C PRO A 46 -6.14 5.82 -5.14
N ASN A 47 -7.15 5.90 -6.01
CA ASN A 47 -7.09 5.27 -7.34
C ASN A 47 -6.38 6.13 -8.40
N ALA A 48 -5.86 7.29 -8.05
CA ALA A 48 -5.15 8.14 -9.00
C ALA A 48 -3.85 7.47 -9.51
N ASN A 49 -3.09 6.85 -8.60
CA ASN A 49 -1.88 6.08 -8.90
C ASN A 49 -2.10 4.56 -8.93
N LEU A 50 -3.18 4.09 -8.33
CA LEU A 50 -3.50 2.68 -8.30
C LEU A 50 -4.35 2.30 -9.50
N ILE A 51 -4.04 1.16 -10.13
CA ILE A 51 -4.93 0.53 -11.10
C ILE A 51 -5.62 -0.63 -10.37
N PRO A 52 -6.91 -0.45 -10.01
CA PRO A 52 -7.64 -1.54 -9.37
C PRO A 52 -7.80 -2.69 -10.37
N THR A 53 -7.31 -3.86 -10.00
CA THR A 53 -7.51 -5.11 -10.75
C THR A 53 -8.55 -5.97 -10.06
N GLY A 54 -9.23 -6.83 -10.81
CA GLY A 54 -10.11 -7.84 -10.23
C GLY A 54 -9.31 -8.81 -9.36
N GLY A 55 -9.90 -9.20 -8.22
CA GLY A 55 -9.32 -10.20 -7.33
C GLY A 55 -9.85 -11.61 -7.58
N GLY A 56 -9.40 -12.58 -6.78
CA GLY A 56 -9.81 -13.97 -6.84
C GLY A 56 -9.47 -14.63 -8.17
N SER A 57 -10.35 -15.49 -8.67
CA SER A 57 -10.13 -16.23 -9.92
C SER A 57 -10.06 -15.36 -11.19
N GLY A 58 -10.43 -14.08 -11.10
CA GLY A 58 -10.31 -13.12 -12.19
C GLY A 58 -9.00 -12.31 -12.18
N PHE A 59 -8.11 -12.58 -11.21
CA PHE A 59 -6.84 -11.87 -11.12
C PHE A 59 -5.90 -12.25 -12.27
N VAL A 60 -5.37 -11.23 -12.94
CA VAL A 60 -4.31 -11.39 -13.96
C VAL A 60 -3.19 -10.41 -13.61
N THR A 61 -1.98 -10.92 -13.48
CA THR A 61 -0.81 -10.07 -13.30
C THR A 61 -0.51 -9.31 -14.60
N PRO A 62 -0.64 -7.96 -14.62
CA PRO A 62 -0.36 -7.22 -15.84
C PRO A 62 1.16 -7.14 -16.11
N PHE A 63 1.57 -7.18 -17.35
CA PHE A 63 2.98 -6.94 -17.77
C PHE A 63 3.41 -5.49 -17.52
N SER A 64 2.48 -4.55 -17.68
CA SER A 64 2.70 -3.13 -17.39
C SER A 64 1.37 -2.47 -17.08
N THR A 65 1.41 -1.43 -16.27
CA THR A 65 0.26 -0.62 -15.92
C THR A 65 0.55 0.86 -16.11
N VAL A 66 -0.45 1.62 -16.51
CA VAL A 66 -0.38 3.09 -16.59
C VAL A 66 -1.53 3.66 -15.77
N SER A 67 -1.22 4.28 -14.63
CA SER A 67 -2.24 4.91 -13.80
C SER A 67 -2.82 6.18 -14.44
N VAL A 68 -3.98 6.62 -13.96
CA VAL A 68 -4.60 7.89 -14.41
C VAL A 68 -3.62 9.07 -14.18
N ALA A 69 -2.97 9.11 -13.02
CA ALA A 69 -1.99 10.14 -12.69
C ALA A 69 -0.80 10.11 -13.63
N GLN A 70 -0.26 8.92 -13.95
CA GLN A 70 0.85 8.75 -14.87
C GLN A 70 0.47 9.17 -16.30
N GLY A 71 -0.66 8.70 -16.82
CA GLY A 71 -1.12 9.08 -18.17
C GLY A 71 -1.37 10.58 -18.29
N LEU A 72 -1.97 11.22 -17.29
CA LEU A 72 -2.14 12.67 -17.28
C LEU A 72 -0.81 13.42 -17.15
N LYS A 73 0.15 12.92 -16.38
CA LYS A 73 1.50 13.51 -16.28
C LYS A 73 2.22 13.51 -17.61
N GLU A 74 2.11 12.44 -18.38
CA GLU A 74 2.68 12.34 -19.72
C GLU A 74 2.04 13.33 -20.71
N LEU A 75 0.70 13.46 -20.66
CA LEU A 75 -0.05 14.34 -21.56
C LEU A 75 0.06 15.83 -21.20
N LYS A 76 0.03 16.17 -19.91
CA LYS A 76 -0.10 17.57 -19.45
C LYS A 76 1.16 18.21 -18.90
N LYS A 77 2.23 17.51 -18.75
CA LYS A 77 3.60 17.88 -18.27
C LYS A 77 3.77 19.05 -17.28
N LYS A 78 3.07 20.18 -17.43
CA LYS A 78 3.29 21.43 -16.66
C LYS A 78 2.09 21.91 -15.83
N ASN A 79 0.90 21.37 -16.04
CA ASN A 79 -0.35 21.92 -15.44
C ASN A 79 -1.08 20.87 -14.61
N LEU A 80 -0.36 19.92 -14.02
CA LEU A 80 -0.93 18.84 -13.25
C LEU A 80 -0.48 18.96 -11.79
N LEU A 81 -1.43 19.00 -10.86
CA LEU A 81 -1.23 18.85 -9.43
C LEU A 81 -1.69 17.45 -9.02
N LEU A 82 -0.77 16.64 -8.52
CA LEU A 82 -1.08 15.32 -7.99
C LEU A 82 -1.20 15.41 -6.46
N LEU A 83 -2.34 14.99 -5.93
CA LEU A 83 -2.62 14.86 -4.50
C LEU A 83 -3.04 13.40 -4.24
N THR A 84 -2.14 12.50 -4.53
CA THR A 84 -2.27 11.08 -4.31
C THR A 84 -1.62 10.71 -2.97
N ASP A 85 -1.96 9.59 -2.42
CA ASP A 85 -1.44 9.18 -1.11
C ASP A 85 0.09 9.12 -1.08
N ASP A 86 0.71 8.68 -2.17
CA ASP A 86 2.17 8.65 -2.35
C ASP A 86 2.82 10.04 -2.44
N VAL A 87 2.04 11.08 -2.74
CA VAL A 87 2.50 12.49 -2.71
C VAL A 87 2.31 13.10 -1.33
N ILE A 88 1.25 12.67 -0.62
CA ILE A 88 0.92 13.16 0.72
C ILE A 88 1.81 12.48 1.77
N TYR A 89 1.97 11.16 1.65
CA TYR A 89 2.85 10.35 2.49
C TYR A 89 4.13 10.06 1.71
N GLU A 90 5.15 10.89 1.89
CA GLU A 90 6.33 10.88 1.03
C GLU A 90 7.29 9.74 1.35
N ASP A 91 7.41 9.39 2.62
CA ASP A 91 8.43 8.47 3.07
C ASP A 91 7.84 7.26 3.80
N ILE A 92 8.18 6.07 3.31
CA ILE A 92 8.06 4.86 4.12
C ILE A 92 8.95 5.05 5.34
N VAL A 93 8.38 4.85 6.52
CA VAL A 93 9.13 4.94 7.77
C VAL A 93 10.06 3.73 7.86
N HIS A 94 11.37 3.99 7.83
CA HIS A 94 12.42 2.98 7.97
C HIS A 94 13.09 2.99 9.34
N GLU A 95 12.72 3.93 10.23
CA GLU A 95 13.31 4.09 11.56
C GLU A 95 12.63 3.24 12.63
N PHE A 96 12.31 2.00 12.29
CA PHE A 96 11.95 0.98 13.26
C PHE A 96 13.20 0.34 13.86
N TYR A 97 13.17 0.08 15.17
CA TYR A 97 14.27 -0.52 15.93
C TYR A 97 13.76 -1.66 16.80
N THR A 98 14.57 -2.69 16.98
CA THR A 98 14.19 -3.88 17.76
C THR A 98 13.90 -3.58 19.24
N ASP A 99 14.45 -2.47 19.75
CA ASP A 99 14.28 -2.03 21.12
C ASP A 99 14.38 -0.50 21.27
N ALA A 100 14.06 0.00 22.46
CA ALA A 100 14.08 1.42 22.81
C ALA A 100 15.48 2.04 22.77
N ASN A 101 16.55 1.25 22.89
CA ASN A 101 17.93 1.73 22.83
C ASN A 101 18.35 2.09 21.41
N ARG A 102 17.56 1.71 20.41
CA ARG A 102 17.75 2.03 18.99
C ARG A 102 19.12 1.61 18.42
N GLN A 103 19.67 0.52 18.92
CA GLN A 103 20.96 0.00 18.47
C GLN A 103 20.83 -0.82 17.19
N MET A 104 19.72 -1.52 17.01
CA MET A 104 19.50 -2.39 15.86
C MET A 104 18.22 -2.02 15.11
N LYS A 105 18.37 -1.57 13.86
CA LYS A 105 17.23 -1.27 12.98
C LYS A 105 16.48 -2.52 12.58
N GLY A 106 15.15 -2.39 12.46
CA GLY A 106 14.25 -3.43 12.01
C GLY A 106 13.31 -3.92 13.12
N PHE A 107 12.76 -5.07 12.88
CA PHE A 107 11.78 -5.73 13.73
C PHE A 107 12.39 -6.98 14.36
N LYS A 108 12.16 -7.19 15.65
CA LYS A 108 12.40 -8.48 16.28
C LYS A 108 11.27 -9.41 15.85
N ALA A 109 11.57 -10.46 15.08
CA ALA A 109 10.64 -11.48 14.62
C ALA A 109 10.76 -12.75 15.47
N GLU A 110 9.63 -13.26 15.92
CA GLU A 110 9.48 -14.47 16.72
C GLU A 110 8.58 -15.44 15.95
N TYR A 111 9.11 -16.58 15.55
CA TYR A 111 8.43 -17.59 14.73
C TYR A 111 7.99 -18.79 15.57
N PHE A 112 6.74 -19.23 15.41
CA PHE A 112 6.12 -20.31 16.15
C PHE A 112 5.57 -21.38 15.21
N LYS A 113 5.79 -22.67 15.55
CA LYS A 113 5.20 -23.82 14.81
C LYS A 113 3.76 -24.13 15.27
N ASN A 114 2.99 -23.07 15.55
CA ASN A 114 1.58 -23.13 15.89
C ASN A 114 0.89 -21.82 15.51
N LYS A 115 -0.43 -21.82 15.37
CA LYS A 115 -1.23 -20.65 14.96
C LYS A 115 -1.53 -19.66 16.07
N THR A 116 -1.17 -19.95 17.29
CA THR A 116 -1.65 -19.23 18.48
C THR A 116 -0.60 -18.35 19.14
N LEU A 117 0.62 -18.27 18.56
CA LEU A 117 1.75 -17.54 19.14
C LEU A 117 2.10 -18.02 20.56
N SER A 118 1.80 -19.27 20.87
CA SER A 118 1.94 -19.84 22.22
C SER A 118 3.26 -20.58 22.42
N GLY A 119 3.71 -20.62 23.68
CA GLY A 119 4.98 -21.28 24.02
C GLY A 119 6.19 -20.40 23.70
N GLN A 120 7.36 -21.06 23.59
CA GLN A 120 8.57 -20.39 23.17
C GLN A 120 8.66 -20.35 21.64
N PRO A 121 9.13 -19.24 21.06
CA PRO A 121 9.39 -19.19 19.63
C PRO A 121 10.51 -20.16 19.26
N GLU A 122 10.37 -20.85 18.14
CA GLU A 122 11.40 -21.74 17.59
C GLU A 122 12.60 -20.97 17.03
N VAL A 123 12.32 -19.79 16.44
CA VAL A 123 13.33 -18.91 15.87
C VAL A 123 13.04 -17.47 16.28
N ILE A 124 14.10 -16.78 16.68
CA ILE A 124 14.08 -15.33 16.93
C ILE A 124 15.16 -14.71 16.04
N ARG A 125 14.81 -13.71 15.25
CA ARG A 125 15.75 -12.98 14.41
C ARG A 125 15.35 -11.52 14.21
N THR A 126 16.24 -10.70 13.66
CA THR A 126 15.93 -9.34 13.26
C THR A 126 15.64 -9.30 11.76
N GLU A 127 14.59 -8.58 11.40
CA GLU A 127 14.14 -8.40 10.02
C GLU A 127 14.00 -6.92 9.71
N SER A 128 14.38 -6.52 8.50
CA SER A 128 14.37 -5.10 8.09
C SER A 128 12.97 -4.56 7.82
N SER A 129 12.04 -5.45 7.48
CA SER A 129 10.64 -5.12 7.12
C SER A 129 9.72 -6.28 7.46
N VAL A 130 8.41 -6.03 7.42
CA VAL A 130 7.38 -7.05 7.48
C VAL A 130 6.66 -7.05 6.12
N ASP A 131 7.26 -7.73 5.15
CA ASP A 131 6.75 -7.84 3.79
C ASP A 131 7.14 -9.23 3.24
N TYR A 132 6.24 -10.18 3.44
CA TYR A 132 6.47 -11.58 3.11
C TYR A 132 5.34 -12.14 2.27
N ASP A 133 5.71 -12.88 1.26
CA ASP A 133 4.84 -13.70 0.43
C ASP A 133 5.49 -15.09 0.33
N TRP A 134 5.10 -15.98 1.22
CA TRP A 134 5.60 -17.36 1.23
C TRP A 134 4.85 -18.26 0.26
N GLY A 135 3.71 -17.78 -0.28
CA GLY A 135 2.82 -18.58 -1.12
C GLY A 135 2.39 -19.85 -0.39
N TYR A 136 2.60 -20.98 -1.00
CA TYR A 136 2.34 -22.32 -0.42
C TYR A 136 3.57 -22.90 0.30
N GLY A 137 4.58 -22.12 0.55
CA GLY A 137 5.84 -22.55 1.14
C GLY A 137 5.94 -22.31 2.63
N ALA A 138 6.93 -22.93 3.26
CA ALA A 138 7.25 -22.69 4.66
C ALA A 138 7.94 -21.32 4.86
N PRO A 139 7.73 -20.63 6.00
CA PRO A 139 8.38 -19.36 6.27
C PRO A 139 9.88 -19.48 6.47
N LEU A 140 10.35 -20.64 6.91
CA LEU A 140 11.75 -20.97 7.18
C LEU A 140 12.00 -22.45 6.97
N ASP A 141 13.26 -22.82 6.74
CA ASP A 141 13.68 -24.22 6.70
C ASP A 141 13.30 -24.95 7.99
N GLY A 142 12.68 -26.10 7.85
CA GLY A 142 12.23 -26.92 8.95
C GLY A 142 10.95 -26.44 9.65
N PHE A 143 10.29 -25.43 9.10
CA PHE A 143 8.92 -25.04 9.48
C PHE A 143 7.87 -25.79 8.67
N PRO A 144 6.65 -25.93 9.19
CA PRO A 144 5.52 -26.41 8.39
C PRO A 144 5.16 -25.38 7.33
N THR A 145 4.58 -25.82 6.21
CA THR A 145 4.04 -24.95 5.17
C THR A 145 2.78 -24.22 5.61
N ASP A 146 2.03 -24.83 6.52
CA ASP A 146 0.78 -24.31 7.07
C ASP A 146 0.78 -24.43 8.61
N GLY A 147 -0.09 -23.67 9.27
CA GLY A 147 -0.30 -23.78 10.70
C GLY A 147 0.80 -23.16 11.57
N PHE A 148 1.48 -22.15 11.08
CA PHE A 148 2.49 -21.38 11.81
C PHE A 148 2.01 -19.98 12.17
N SER A 149 2.78 -19.28 12.99
CA SER A 149 2.53 -17.87 13.29
C SER A 149 3.82 -17.10 13.54
N VAL A 150 3.75 -15.80 13.38
CA VAL A 150 4.90 -14.92 13.58
C VAL A 150 4.46 -13.67 14.33
N ARG A 151 5.30 -13.21 15.25
CA ARG A 151 5.16 -11.93 15.94
C ARG A 151 6.37 -11.06 15.63
N TRP A 152 6.10 -9.85 15.15
CA TRP A 152 7.11 -8.81 15.01
C TRP A 152 6.90 -7.74 16.07
N THR A 153 7.99 -7.29 16.68
CA THR A 153 7.98 -6.15 17.60
C THR A 153 9.05 -5.15 17.21
N ALA A 154 8.70 -3.86 17.31
CA ALA A 154 9.64 -2.77 17.05
C ALA A 154 9.26 -1.52 17.83
N CYS A 155 10.24 -0.65 18.07
CA CYS A 155 10.07 0.69 18.61
C CYS A 155 10.24 1.71 17.50
N TYR A 156 9.41 2.74 17.50
CA TYR A 156 9.48 3.91 16.65
C TYR A 156 9.43 5.18 17.49
N MET A 157 10.25 6.17 17.17
CA MET A 157 10.25 7.47 17.83
C MET A 157 10.31 8.56 16.77
N PRO A 158 9.19 9.25 16.46
CA PRO A 158 9.16 10.35 15.50
C PRO A 158 10.00 11.52 16.00
N GLN A 159 10.58 12.28 15.07
CA GLN A 159 11.34 13.48 15.39
C GLN A 159 10.43 14.67 15.72
N THR A 160 9.26 14.72 15.12
CA THR A 160 8.28 15.81 15.26
C THR A 160 6.87 15.23 15.41
N ASP A 161 5.97 16.05 15.93
CA ASP A 161 4.54 15.76 15.89
C ASP A 161 4.07 15.55 14.46
N GLY A 162 3.14 14.63 14.27
CA GLY A 162 2.63 14.35 12.94
C GLY A 162 1.60 13.21 12.93
N GLN A 163 1.44 12.63 11.77
CA GLN A 163 0.51 11.54 11.55
C GLN A 163 1.16 10.46 10.69
N LEU A 164 0.99 9.22 11.09
CA LEU A 164 1.34 8.06 10.27
C LEU A 164 0.10 7.49 9.62
N LYS A 165 0.21 7.09 8.37
CA LYS A 165 -0.71 6.17 7.71
C LYS A 165 -0.09 4.78 7.79
N LEU A 166 -0.77 3.87 8.49
CA LEU A 166 -0.37 2.49 8.67
C LEU A 166 -1.17 1.61 7.73
N HIS A 167 -0.49 0.82 6.93
CA HIS A 167 -1.10 -0.19 6.07
C HIS A 167 -0.67 -1.58 6.57
N ILE A 168 -1.63 -2.45 6.82
CA ILE A 168 -1.38 -3.85 7.16
C ILE A 168 -2.35 -4.75 6.39
N GLY A 169 -1.87 -5.87 5.89
CA GLY A 169 -2.70 -6.87 5.21
C GLY A 169 -2.06 -8.23 5.26
N GLY A 170 -2.88 -9.26 5.24
CA GLY A 170 -2.43 -10.65 5.30
C GLY A 170 -3.42 -11.64 4.72
N ASP A 171 -2.95 -12.83 4.54
CA ASP A 171 -3.61 -14.08 4.22
C ASP A 171 -2.88 -15.18 5.03
N ASP A 172 -3.40 -15.73 6.11
CA ASP A 172 -4.69 -15.56 6.78
C ASP A 172 -4.74 -14.35 7.76
N GLY A 173 -4.79 -14.64 9.07
CA GLY A 173 -5.09 -13.69 10.12
C GLY A 173 -3.92 -12.78 10.49
N TYR A 174 -4.21 -11.51 10.63
CA TYR A 174 -3.25 -10.48 11.07
C TYR A 174 -3.88 -9.48 12.03
N ARG A 175 -3.04 -8.89 12.89
CA ARG A 175 -3.44 -7.79 13.76
C ARG A 175 -2.25 -6.90 14.15
N LEU A 176 -2.55 -5.63 14.34
CA LEU A 176 -1.60 -4.58 14.70
C LEU A 176 -1.94 -3.98 16.06
N PHE A 177 -0.92 -3.88 16.90
CA PHE A 177 -1.00 -3.19 18.19
C PHE A 177 0.05 -2.07 18.22
N VAL A 178 -0.31 -0.96 18.88
CA VAL A 178 0.62 0.12 19.21
C VAL A 178 0.46 0.43 20.70
N ASN A 179 1.55 0.39 21.45
CA ASN A 179 1.57 0.53 22.91
C ASN A 179 0.58 -0.42 23.59
N ASP A 180 0.56 -1.69 23.18
CA ASP A 180 -0.32 -2.77 23.60
C ASP A 180 -1.81 -2.57 23.34
N LYS A 181 -2.21 -1.44 22.72
CA LYS A 181 -3.58 -1.21 22.27
C LYS A 181 -3.78 -1.82 20.89
N HIS A 182 -4.83 -2.62 20.71
CA HIS A 182 -5.24 -3.10 19.40
C HIS A 182 -5.68 -1.93 18.52
N ILE A 183 -5.07 -1.78 17.36
CA ILE A 183 -5.33 -0.69 16.42
C ILE A 183 -6.23 -1.16 15.28
N THR A 184 -5.86 -2.26 14.63
CA THR A 184 -6.61 -2.83 13.50
C THR A 184 -6.19 -4.26 13.26
N GLY A 185 -6.94 -4.97 12.42
CA GLY A 185 -6.62 -6.32 11.98
C GLY A 185 -7.86 -7.10 11.59
N ASP A 186 -7.61 -8.30 11.13
CA ASP A 186 -8.60 -9.34 10.87
C ASP A 186 -8.01 -10.67 11.34
N TRP A 187 -8.47 -11.17 12.50
CA TRP A 187 -7.92 -12.37 13.15
C TRP A 187 -8.81 -13.57 12.87
N GLY A 188 -8.94 -13.92 11.58
CA GLY A 188 -9.73 -15.02 11.08
C GLY A 188 -9.04 -15.74 9.93
N ASN A 189 -9.64 -16.82 9.43
CA ASN A 189 -9.20 -17.46 8.19
C ASN A 189 -9.86 -16.73 7.02
N HIS A 190 -9.07 -16.17 6.14
CA HIS A 190 -9.56 -15.44 4.96
C HIS A 190 -8.45 -15.34 3.91
N SER A 191 -8.84 -15.14 2.66
CA SER A 191 -7.91 -14.73 1.61
C SER A 191 -7.34 -13.35 1.90
N TYR A 192 -6.29 -12.96 1.19
CA TYR A 192 -5.63 -11.67 1.40
C TYR A 192 -6.62 -10.52 1.55
N SER A 193 -6.55 -9.86 2.67
CA SER A 193 -7.26 -8.61 2.96
C SER A 193 -6.30 -7.58 3.54
N SER A 194 -6.62 -6.30 3.45
CA SER A 194 -5.80 -5.25 4.02
C SER A 194 -6.64 -4.15 4.66
N ARG A 195 -6.02 -3.42 5.59
CA ARG A 195 -6.63 -2.28 6.27
C ARG A 195 -5.63 -1.13 6.35
N GLU A 196 -6.17 0.08 6.30
CA GLU A 196 -5.42 1.29 6.54
C GLU A 196 -5.96 2.00 7.78
N VAL A 197 -5.07 2.60 8.56
CA VAL A 197 -5.43 3.39 9.73
C VAL A 197 -4.45 4.54 9.91
N GLU A 198 -4.96 5.68 10.35
CA GLU A 198 -4.16 6.84 10.70
C GLU A 198 -3.85 6.84 12.19
N LEU A 199 -2.58 7.11 12.52
CA LEU A 199 -2.08 7.16 13.88
C LEU A 199 -1.42 8.53 14.12
N PRO A 200 -2.00 9.40 14.97
CA PRO A 200 -1.31 10.61 15.39
C PRO A 200 -0.12 10.25 16.28
N VAL A 201 1.01 10.93 16.05
CA VAL A 201 2.25 10.71 16.79
C VAL A 201 2.83 12.03 17.29
N GLU A 202 3.47 11.98 18.46
CA GLU A 202 4.11 13.10 19.13
C GLU A 202 5.63 12.96 18.99
N GLY A 203 6.32 14.04 18.63
CA GLY A 203 7.77 14.08 18.51
C GLY A 203 8.48 13.71 19.80
N GLY A 204 9.50 12.85 19.70
CA GLY A 204 10.27 12.37 20.84
C GLY A 204 9.59 11.32 21.71
N LYS A 205 8.35 10.96 21.43
CA LYS A 205 7.62 9.91 22.16
C LYS A 205 7.85 8.56 21.53
N GLU A 206 8.09 7.55 22.35
CA GLU A 206 8.24 6.17 21.92
C GLU A 206 6.88 5.51 21.63
N TYR A 207 6.81 4.82 20.51
CA TYR A 207 5.70 3.97 20.10
C TYR A 207 6.20 2.54 19.90
N ARG A 208 5.60 1.59 20.63
CA ARG A 208 5.90 0.16 20.53
C ARG A 208 4.90 -0.50 19.61
N PHE A 209 5.37 -0.96 18.45
CA PHE A 209 4.59 -1.69 17.47
C PHE A 209 4.70 -3.19 17.73
N ARG A 210 3.58 -3.89 17.63
CA ARG A 210 3.50 -5.34 17.64
C ARG A 210 2.56 -5.78 16.52
N ILE A 211 3.10 -6.56 15.59
CA ILE A 211 2.39 -7.14 14.48
C ILE A 211 2.33 -8.64 14.73
N GLU A 212 1.16 -9.22 14.60
CA GLU A 212 0.94 -10.64 14.76
C GLU A 212 0.25 -11.19 13.52
N PHE A 213 0.68 -12.36 13.10
CA PHE A 213 0.22 -13.06 11.92
C PHE A 213 0.10 -14.55 12.23
N PHE A 214 -0.90 -15.20 11.66
CA PHE A 214 -0.92 -16.64 11.53
C PHE A 214 -1.35 -17.06 10.14
N ASP A 215 -0.76 -18.13 9.68
CA ASP A 215 -1.19 -18.89 8.53
C ASP A 215 -1.95 -20.13 9.00
N ASN A 216 -3.07 -20.43 8.36
CA ASN A 216 -3.87 -21.61 8.64
C ASN A 216 -3.65 -22.71 7.60
N ILE A 217 -3.85 -22.37 6.33
CA ILE A 217 -3.74 -23.29 5.21
C ILE A 217 -3.63 -22.50 3.90
N SER A 218 -2.90 -23.01 2.94
CA SER A 218 -2.82 -22.51 1.57
C SER A 218 -1.77 -21.44 1.37
N SER A 219 -2.14 -20.20 1.07
CA SER A 219 -1.21 -19.12 0.80
C SER A 219 -0.95 -18.28 2.05
N ALA A 220 0.31 -18.03 2.36
CA ALA A 220 0.72 -17.22 3.51
C ALA A 220 1.34 -15.91 3.05
N ILE A 221 0.67 -14.79 3.34
CA ILE A 221 1.12 -13.44 2.97
C ILE A 221 0.94 -12.50 4.16
N ILE A 222 1.94 -11.68 4.45
CA ILE A 222 1.84 -10.56 5.40
C ILE A 222 2.60 -9.35 4.89
N ARG A 223 1.96 -8.17 4.97
CA ARG A 223 2.58 -6.89 4.59
C ARG A 223 2.24 -5.83 5.62
N PHE A 224 3.24 -5.08 6.04
CA PHE A 224 3.07 -3.91 6.89
C PHE A 224 3.94 -2.76 6.40
N ASN A 225 3.32 -1.60 6.25
CA ASN A 225 4.01 -0.35 5.94
C ASN A 225 3.50 0.78 6.82
N ALA A 226 4.38 1.68 7.21
CA ALA A 226 4.05 2.95 7.84
C ALA A 226 4.55 4.08 6.95
N TYR A 227 3.72 5.08 6.73
CA TYR A 227 4.03 6.27 5.91
C TYR A 227 3.90 7.51 6.77
N SER A 228 4.88 8.40 6.72
CA SER A 228 4.78 9.72 7.37
C SER A 228 4.04 10.70 6.46
N LEU A 229 3.13 11.49 7.04
CA LEU A 229 2.44 12.55 6.32
C LEU A 229 3.41 13.68 5.97
N ASN A 230 3.52 14.01 4.69
CA ASN A 230 4.25 15.17 4.25
C ASN A 230 3.40 16.45 4.34
N GLU A 231 3.42 17.10 5.51
CA GLU A 231 2.63 18.31 5.75
C GLU A 231 2.99 19.47 4.81
N ALA A 232 4.25 19.59 4.39
CA ALA A 232 4.68 20.66 3.50
C ALA A 232 3.99 20.54 2.13
N LYS A 233 3.97 19.35 1.56
CA LYS A 233 3.25 19.07 0.30
C LYS A 233 1.74 19.17 0.45
N LEU A 234 1.20 18.74 1.58
CA LEU A 234 -0.23 18.90 1.87
C LEU A 234 -0.62 20.38 1.94
N ARG A 235 0.15 21.21 2.65
CA ARG A 235 -0.07 22.66 2.74
C ARG A 235 0.04 23.35 1.38
N GLN A 236 1.03 22.97 0.57
CA GLN A 236 1.19 23.49 -0.80
C GLN A 236 -0.01 23.09 -1.68
N GLY A 237 -0.44 21.82 -1.64
CA GLY A 237 -1.61 21.35 -2.35
C GLY A 237 -2.90 22.06 -1.93
N LEU A 238 -3.07 22.36 -0.64
CA LEU A 238 -4.20 23.13 -0.14
C LEU A 238 -4.14 24.62 -0.55
N ALA A 239 -2.96 25.23 -0.56
CA ALA A 239 -2.76 26.61 -1.04
C ALA A 239 -3.06 26.73 -2.53
N ASP A 240 -2.60 25.78 -3.34
CA ASP A 240 -2.89 25.72 -4.77
C ASP A 240 -4.39 25.47 -5.05
N ARG A 241 -5.09 24.72 -4.20
CA ARG A 241 -6.56 24.60 -4.25
C ARG A 241 -7.27 25.93 -4.03
N LYS A 242 -6.82 26.75 -3.05
CA LYS A 242 -7.40 28.08 -2.80
C LYS A 242 -7.17 29.00 -3.99
N SER A 243 -5.96 29.03 -4.55
CA SER A 243 -5.63 29.85 -5.72
C SER A 243 -6.43 29.43 -6.96
N THR A 244 -6.67 28.13 -7.14
CA THR A 244 -7.43 27.59 -8.26
C THR A 244 -8.93 27.88 -8.14
N ARG A 245 -9.49 27.87 -6.91
CA ARG A 245 -10.90 28.26 -6.66
C ARG A 245 -11.15 29.74 -6.90
N LEU A 246 -10.17 30.59 -6.66
CA LEU A 246 -10.29 32.05 -6.91
C LEU A 246 -10.20 32.40 -8.40
N ASN A 247 -9.59 31.54 -9.23
CA ASN A 247 -9.32 31.80 -10.65
C ASN A 247 -10.11 30.96 -11.64
N SER A 248 -10.94 30.01 -11.21
CA SER A 248 -11.75 29.19 -12.13
C SER A 248 -13.01 28.64 -11.45
N SER A 249 -14.14 28.82 -12.12
CA SER A 249 -15.45 28.29 -11.74
C SER A 249 -15.66 26.80 -12.02
N HIS A 250 -14.60 26.02 -12.21
CA HIS A 250 -14.72 24.62 -12.60
C HIS A 250 -13.92 23.70 -11.65
N THR A 251 -14.64 23.07 -10.75
CA THR A 251 -14.13 21.98 -9.91
C THR A 251 -14.70 20.66 -10.41
N VAL A 252 -13.86 19.72 -10.82
CA VAL A 252 -14.28 18.34 -11.08
C VAL A 252 -14.10 17.58 -9.77
N VAL A 253 -15.19 17.20 -9.13
CA VAL A 253 -15.21 16.28 -7.99
C VAL A 253 -15.69 14.94 -8.51
N SER A 254 -14.85 13.90 -8.49
CA SER A 254 -15.31 12.52 -8.62
C SER A 254 -15.66 11.99 -7.22
N ARG A 255 -16.86 11.48 -7.09
CA ARG A 255 -17.28 10.69 -5.92
C ARG A 255 -16.84 9.25 -6.10
#